data_3886156ae64edbad598dac8a7ef3e49f
#
_entry.id   3886156ae64edbad598dac8a7ef3e49f
#
_cell.length_a   1.000
_cell.length_b   1.000
_cell.length_c   1.000
_cell.angle_alpha   90.00
_cell.angle_beta   90.00
_cell.angle_gamma   90.00
#
_symmetry.space_group_name_H-M   'P 1'
#
loop_
_entity.id
_entity.type
_entity.pdbx_description
1 polymer ?
#
loop_
_entity_poly.entity_id
_entity_poly.type
_entity_poly.pdbx_seq_one_letter_code
_entity_poly.pdbx_strand_id
1 'polypeptide(L)'
;VTTPKGPHLAVLPTAAQGETGSRAQVLQPSGWPLPKGYANGMAAEGRIVVTGGVIGWDAEERLADGFVAQVRQALSNIAEILAEAGARPEHLVRLTWYVVDMDEYLANLRELGKSYRATFGAHYPAMALVQVVRLVEKAARVEIEATAVIPR
;
A
#
# COMPACT_ATOMS: atom_id res chain seq x y z
N VAL A 1 -25.49 -50.12 4.10
CA VAL A 1 -25.79 -48.69 4.30
C VAL A 1 -24.51 -48.04 4.82
N THR A 2 -23.75 -47.41 3.92
CA THR A 2 -22.48 -46.73 4.22
C THR A 2 -22.78 -45.27 4.48
N THR A 3 -22.45 -44.83 5.69
CA THR A 3 -22.52 -43.39 6.11
C THR A 3 -21.41 -42.60 5.43
N PRO A 4 -21.66 -41.44 4.79
CA PRO A 4 -20.61 -40.61 4.25
C PRO A 4 -19.86 -39.90 5.35
N LYS A 5 -18.53 -39.99 5.34
CA LYS A 5 -17.64 -39.20 6.17
C LYS A 5 -17.77 -37.70 5.78
N GLY A 6 -18.10 -36.87 6.75
CA GLY A 6 -18.12 -35.42 6.60
C GLY A 6 -16.72 -34.86 6.34
N PRO A 7 -16.64 -33.60 5.83
CA PRO A 7 -15.37 -33.01 5.45
C PRO A 7 -14.48 -32.75 6.67
N HIS A 8 -13.26 -33.28 6.62
CA HIS A 8 -12.20 -32.91 7.56
C HIS A 8 -11.92 -31.40 7.46
N LEU A 9 -12.20 -30.66 8.52
CA LEU A 9 -11.62 -29.34 8.72
C LEU A 9 -10.10 -29.51 8.79
N ALA A 10 -9.41 -29.05 7.77
CA ALA A 10 -7.97 -28.89 7.84
C ALA A 10 -7.67 -27.82 8.88
N VAL A 11 -7.07 -28.21 9.98
CA VAL A 11 -6.52 -27.29 10.98
C VAL A 11 -5.36 -26.57 10.30
N LEU A 12 -5.55 -25.29 10.05
CA LEU A 12 -4.46 -24.41 9.61
C LEU A 12 -3.37 -24.43 10.70
N PRO A 13 -2.08 -24.52 10.33
CA PRO A 13 -1.01 -24.50 11.31
C PRO A 13 -1.07 -23.24 12.13
N THR A 14 -1.13 -23.38 13.44
CA THR A 14 -0.98 -22.32 14.43
C THR A 14 0.34 -21.61 14.14
N ALA A 15 0.29 -20.33 13.81
CA ALA A 15 1.49 -19.52 13.65
C ALA A 15 2.34 -19.62 14.93
N ALA A 16 3.61 -19.93 14.76
CA ALA A 16 4.57 -20.04 15.84
C ALA A 16 4.55 -18.72 16.67
N GLN A 17 4.26 -18.86 17.94
CA GLN A 17 4.41 -17.81 18.92
C GLN A 17 5.91 -17.57 19.14
N GLY A 18 6.41 -16.41 18.73
CA GLY A 18 7.77 -16.03 19.01
C GLY A 18 8.29 -14.90 18.17
N GLU A 19 7.67 -13.70 18.34
CA GLU A 19 8.33 -12.40 18.19
C GLU A 19 7.34 -11.34 18.66
N THR A 20 7.72 -10.58 19.68
CA THR A 20 6.98 -9.46 20.26
C THR A 20 6.90 -8.33 19.23
N GLY A 21 5.82 -8.28 18.50
CA GLY A 21 5.52 -7.30 17.46
C GLY A 21 4.66 -7.93 16.40
N SER A 22 3.34 -7.93 16.56
CA SER A 22 2.41 -8.50 15.58
C SER A 22 2.55 -7.78 14.25
N ARG A 23 3.05 -8.48 13.22
CA ARG A 23 2.99 -7.98 11.84
C ARG A 23 1.54 -7.72 11.45
N ALA A 24 1.32 -6.70 10.62
CA ALA A 24 0.00 -6.45 10.06
C ALA A 24 -0.53 -7.70 9.34
N GLN A 25 -1.75 -8.09 9.65
CA GLN A 25 -2.42 -9.24 9.06
C GLN A 25 -3.14 -8.84 7.78
N VAL A 26 -2.90 -9.57 6.69
CA VAL A 26 -3.69 -9.44 5.47
C VAL A 26 -5.03 -10.16 5.65
N LEU A 27 -6.12 -9.47 5.34
CA LEU A 27 -7.48 -9.99 5.42
C LEU A 27 -7.91 -10.48 4.03
N GLN A 28 -8.00 -11.79 3.88
CA GLN A 28 -8.38 -12.44 2.63
C GLN A 28 -9.51 -13.44 2.89
N PRO A 29 -10.78 -13.10 2.52
CA PRO A 29 -11.88 -14.03 2.68
C PRO A 29 -11.67 -15.32 1.89
N SER A 30 -12.07 -16.45 2.47
CA SER A 30 -11.97 -17.74 1.80
C SER A 30 -12.78 -17.77 0.51
N GLY A 31 -12.20 -18.30 -0.55
CA GLY A 31 -12.85 -18.40 -1.86
C GLY A 31 -12.81 -17.12 -2.71
N TRP A 32 -12.30 -16.02 -2.19
CA TRP A 32 -12.10 -14.81 -3.01
C TRP A 32 -10.83 -14.93 -3.85
N PRO A 33 -10.84 -14.40 -5.09
CA PRO A 33 -9.62 -14.30 -5.89
C PRO A 33 -8.55 -13.48 -5.15
N LEU A 34 -7.29 -13.91 -5.27
CA LEU A 34 -6.17 -13.15 -4.71
C LEU A 34 -6.01 -11.81 -5.46
N PRO A 35 -5.97 -10.68 -4.76
CA PRO A 35 -5.71 -9.39 -5.40
C PRO A 35 -4.28 -9.32 -5.92
N LYS A 36 -4.07 -8.51 -6.95
CA LYS A 36 -2.75 -8.31 -7.57
C LYS A 36 -2.26 -6.90 -7.28
N GLY A 37 -1.17 -6.78 -6.52
CA GLY A 37 -0.54 -5.51 -6.20
C GLY A 37 -1.22 -4.70 -5.09
N TYR A 38 -2.16 -5.30 -4.34
CA TYR A 38 -2.81 -4.71 -3.16
C TYR A 38 -3.37 -5.80 -2.26
N ALA A 39 -3.76 -5.46 -1.03
CA ALA A 39 -4.54 -6.32 -0.14
C ALA A 39 -6.01 -5.86 -0.12
N ASN A 40 -6.95 -6.80 0.02
CA ASN A 40 -8.37 -6.47 0.19
C ASN A 40 -8.66 -5.74 1.51
N GLY A 41 -7.91 -6.07 2.54
CA GLY A 41 -7.96 -5.42 3.85
C GLY A 41 -6.75 -5.80 4.68
N MET A 42 -6.49 -5.03 5.71
CA MET A 42 -5.45 -5.31 6.69
C MET A 42 -5.92 -5.02 8.10
N ALA A 43 -5.42 -5.77 9.06
CA ALA A 43 -5.56 -5.51 10.49
C ALA A 43 -4.18 -5.41 11.12
N ALA A 44 -4.00 -4.46 12.05
CA ALA A 44 -2.75 -4.29 12.77
C ALA A 44 -2.99 -3.68 14.15
N GLU A 45 -2.08 -3.97 15.08
CA GLU A 45 -2.06 -3.36 16.40
C GLU A 45 -0.75 -2.57 16.57
N GLY A 46 -0.83 -1.37 17.15
CA GLY A 46 0.36 -0.56 17.39
C GLY A 46 0.15 0.93 17.34
N ARG A 47 1.28 1.74 17.14
CA ARG A 47 1.26 3.20 16.96
C ARG A 47 0.91 3.53 15.51
N ILE A 48 -0.17 4.26 15.31
CA ILE A 48 -0.61 4.72 14.00
C ILE A 48 0.26 5.90 13.56
N VAL A 49 0.71 5.87 12.32
CA VAL A 49 1.42 6.94 11.62
C VAL A 49 0.69 7.22 10.31
N VAL A 50 0.36 8.47 10.07
CA VAL A 50 -0.35 8.90 8.85
C VAL A 50 0.43 9.98 8.13
N THR A 51 0.40 9.97 6.80
CA THR A 51 0.85 11.12 6.00
C THR A 51 -0.34 11.98 5.62
N GLY A 52 -0.08 13.25 5.27
CA GLY A 52 -1.01 14.01 4.43
C GLY A 52 -1.00 13.49 3.00
N GLY A 53 -1.69 14.19 2.10
CA GLY A 53 -1.55 13.96 0.66
C GLY A 53 -0.16 14.38 0.19
N VAL A 54 0.55 13.47 -0.48
CA VAL A 54 1.94 13.64 -0.91
C VAL A 54 1.98 13.61 -2.43
N ILE A 55 2.52 14.66 -3.02
CA ILE A 55 2.75 14.77 -4.47
C ILE A 55 4.24 14.62 -4.80
N GLY A 56 4.59 14.66 -6.06
CA GLY A 56 5.95 14.42 -6.53
C GLY A 56 6.88 15.62 -6.42
N TRP A 57 6.85 16.40 -5.33
CA TRP A 57 7.80 17.47 -5.04
C TRP A 57 9.12 16.92 -4.49
N ASP A 58 10.23 17.52 -4.94
CA ASP A 58 11.52 17.34 -4.28
C ASP A 58 11.67 18.28 -3.07
N ALA A 59 12.82 18.27 -2.41
CA ALA A 59 13.08 19.09 -1.22
C ALA A 59 13.11 20.60 -1.51
N GLU A 60 13.25 20.99 -2.77
CA GLU A 60 13.20 22.40 -3.24
C GLU A 60 11.83 22.78 -3.82
N GLU A 61 10.80 21.97 -3.55
CA GLU A 61 9.42 22.17 -4.04
C GLU A 61 9.31 22.19 -5.57
N ARG A 62 10.22 21.46 -6.25
CA ARG A 62 10.14 21.27 -7.70
C ARG A 62 9.41 19.97 -8.01
N LEU A 63 8.38 20.08 -8.83
CA LEU A 63 7.60 18.93 -9.23
C LEU A 63 8.36 18.10 -10.26
N ALA A 64 8.43 16.78 -10.07
CA ALA A 64 9.04 15.88 -11.04
C ALA A 64 8.33 15.94 -12.39
N ASP A 65 9.09 15.80 -13.49
CA ASP A 65 8.54 15.88 -14.83
C ASP A 65 7.93 14.55 -15.28
N GLY A 66 6.64 14.57 -15.57
CA GLY A 66 5.88 13.44 -16.02
C GLY A 66 5.32 12.54 -14.90
N PHE A 67 4.27 11.81 -15.23
CA PHE A 67 3.47 11.04 -14.28
C PHE A 67 4.29 9.99 -13.51
N VAL A 68 5.05 9.15 -14.20
CA VAL A 68 5.85 8.09 -13.55
C VAL A 68 6.90 8.67 -12.62
N ALA A 69 7.55 9.78 -13.02
CA ALA A 69 8.54 10.45 -12.17
C ALA A 69 7.88 11.07 -10.94
N GLN A 70 6.68 11.66 -11.08
CA GLN A 70 5.91 12.18 -9.94
C GLN A 70 5.49 11.06 -8.98
N VAL A 71 5.04 9.91 -9.48
CA VAL A 71 4.75 8.75 -8.63
C VAL A 71 5.98 8.28 -7.88
N ARG A 72 7.11 8.12 -8.55
CA ARG A 72 8.38 7.71 -7.93
C ARG A 72 8.77 8.66 -6.81
N GLN A 73 8.71 9.96 -7.06
CA GLN A 73 9.04 10.97 -6.06
C GLN A 73 8.07 10.97 -4.89
N ALA A 74 6.76 10.87 -5.14
CA ALA A 74 5.75 10.81 -4.09
C ALA A 74 5.93 9.58 -3.18
N LEU A 75 6.22 8.41 -3.75
CA LEU A 75 6.48 7.19 -2.97
C LEU A 75 7.76 7.34 -2.12
N SER A 76 8.83 7.92 -2.67
CA SER A 76 10.05 8.24 -1.93
C SER A 76 9.78 9.18 -0.77
N ASN A 77 9.04 10.25 -1.01
CA ASN A 77 8.66 11.22 0.02
C ASN A 77 7.85 10.54 1.14
N ILE A 78 6.91 9.66 0.81
CA ILE A 78 6.14 8.89 1.79
C ILE A 78 7.07 8.03 2.65
N ALA A 79 8.03 7.33 2.04
CA ALA A 79 8.98 6.50 2.76
C ALA A 79 9.82 7.35 3.74
N GLU A 80 10.27 8.53 3.33
CA GLU A 80 11.02 9.46 4.19
C GLU A 80 10.16 9.99 5.35
N ILE A 81 8.93 10.42 5.08
CA ILE A 81 7.99 10.88 6.13
C ILE A 81 7.73 9.77 7.16
N LEU A 82 7.48 8.54 6.71
CA LEU A 82 7.23 7.42 7.58
C LEU A 82 8.48 7.07 8.42
N ALA A 83 9.67 7.19 7.84
CA ALA A 83 10.93 6.95 8.52
C ALA A 83 11.18 7.91 9.70
N GLU A 84 10.70 9.16 9.64
CA GLU A 84 10.76 10.11 10.77
C GLU A 84 10.08 9.57 12.03
N ALA A 85 9.06 8.72 11.87
CA ALA A 85 8.39 8.04 12.97
C ALA A 85 8.99 6.66 13.30
N GLY A 86 10.02 6.22 12.57
CA GLY A 86 10.59 4.88 12.66
C GLY A 86 9.76 3.81 11.96
N ALA A 87 8.80 4.21 11.12
CA ALA A 87 8.05 3.26 10.31
C ALA A 87 8.85 2.81 9.09
N ARG A 88 8.65 1.55 8.70
CA ARG A 88 9.26 0.90 7.55
C ARG A 88 8.18 0.43 6.58
N PRO A 89 8.51 0.05 5.35
CA PRO A 89 7.53 -0.41 4.36
C PRO A 89 6.56 -1.47 4.86
N GLU A 90 7.04 -2.45 5.62
CA GLU A 90 6.20 -3.52 6.18
C GLU A 90 5.16 -3.05 7.21
N HIS A 91 5.28 -1.83 7.70
CA HIS A 91 4.30 -1.22 8.60
C HIS A 91 3.13 -0.56 7.86
N LEU A 92 3.23 -0.38 6.54
CA LEU A 92 2.13 0.17 5.74
C LEU A 92 0.90 -0.73 5.81
N VAL A 93 -0.24 -0.13 6.13
CA VAL A 93 -1.54 -0.82 6.16
C VAL A 93 -2.52 -0.26 5.13
N ARG A 94 -2.31 0.97 4.66
CA ARG A 94 -3.15 1.60 3.66
C ARG A 94 -2.39 2.60 2.80
N LEU A 95 -2.70 2.60 1.50
CA LEU A 95 -2.40 3.68 0.55
C LEU A 95 -3.67 4.08 -0.16
N THR A 96 -3.87 5.39 -0.34
CA THR A 96 -4.91 5.93 -1.23
C THR A 96 -4.24 6.78 -2.29
N TRP A 97 -4.54 6.49 -3.55
CA TRP A 97 -3.99 7.19 -4.70
C TRP A 97 -5.09 8.00 -5.39
N TYR A 98 -4.79 9.25 -5.64
CA TYR A 98 -5.61 10.16 -6.41
C TYR A 98 -4.85 10.50 -7.69
N VAL A 99 -5.38 10.12 -8.85
CA VAL A 99 -4.77 10.40 -10.14
C VAL A 99 -5.69 11.31 -10.95
N VAL A 100 -5.12 12.18 -11.78
CA VAL A 100 -5.91 13.10 -12.61
C VAL A 100 -6.26 12.49 -13.97
N ASP A 101 -5.61 11.41 -14.35
CA ASP A 101 -5.82 10.71 -15.62
C ASP A 101 -5.66 9.19 -15.42
N MET A 102 -6.77 8.47 -15.47
CA MET A 102 -6.78 7.02 -15.31
C MET A 102 -6.16 6.30 -16.50
N ASP A 103 -6.31 6.83 -17.69
CA ASP A 103 -5.73 6.20 -18.89
C ASP A 103 -4.20 6.29 -18.85
N GLU A 104 -3.65 7.39 -18.37
CA GLU A 104 -2.21 7.52 -18.12
C GLU A 104 -1.72 6.52 -17.05
N TYR A 105 -2.46 6.35 -15.97
CA TYR A 105 -2.15 5.33 -14.96
C TYR A 105 -2.13 3.92 -15.57
N LEU A 106 -3.18 3.54 -16.29
CA LEU A 106 -3.30 2.21 -16.91
C LEU A 106 -2.23 1.95 -17.98
N ALA A 107 -1.82 2.98 -18.70
CA ALA A 107 -0.76 2.88 -19.71
C ALA A 107 0.64 2.67 -19.10
N ASN A 108 0.85 2.96 -17.84
CA ASN A 108 2.15 2.93 -17.16
C ASN A 108 2.29 1.87 -16.05
N LEU A 109 1.36 0.91 -15.95
CA LEU A 109 1.31 -0.07 -14.84
C LEU A 109 2.65 -0.78 -14.58
N ARG A 110 3.40 -1.12 -15.63
CA ARG A 110 4.69 -1.79 -15.50
C ARG A 110 5.73 -0.91 -14.80
N GLU A 111 5.85 0.33 -15.22
CA GLU A 111 6.84 1.28 -14.66
C GLU A 111 6.44 1.73 -13.25
N LEU A 112 5.13 1.88 -13.00
CA LEU A 112 4.59 2.14 -11.66
C LEU A 112 4.90 0.98 -10.70
N GLY A 113 4.71 -0.27 -11.15
CA GLY A 113 5.05 -1.45 -10.36
C GLY A 113 6.54 -1.53 -10.03
N LYS A 114 7.43 -1.16 -10.95
CA LYS A 114 8.88 -1.06 -10.69
C LYS A 114 9.18 0.01 -9.65
N SER A 115 8.62 1.20 -9.79
CA SER A 115 8.80 2.32 -8.85
C SER A 115 8.31 1.95 -7.45
N TYR A 116 7.16 1.29 -7.36
CA TYR A 116 6.59 0.81 -6.11
C TYR A 116 7.54 -0.18 -5.41
N ARG A 117 7.96 -1.23 -6.12
CA ARG A 117 8.85 -2.25 -5.56
C ARG A 117 10.23 -1.70 -5.17
N ALA A 118 10.73 -0.71 -5.90
CA ALA A 118 12.00 -0.06 -5.55
C ALA A 118 11.92 0.67 -4.20
N THR A 119 10.75 1.20 -3.82
CA THR A 119 10.54 1.95 -2.58
C THR A 119 10.05 1.07 -1.44
N PHE A 120 9.03 0.24 -1.68
CA PHE A 120 8.33 -0.51 -0.63
C PHE A 120 8.52 -2.04 -0.71
N GLY A 121 9.30 -2.51 -1.70
CA GLY A 121 9.50 -3.95 -1.88
C GLY A 121 8.23 -4.68 -2.31
N ALA A 122 8.09 -5.93 -1.85
CA ALA A 122 6.94 -6.79 -2.16
C ALA A 122 5.82 -6.69 -1.10
N HIS A 123 5.79 -5.63 -0.32
CA HIS A 123 4.73 -5.38 0.65
C HIS A 123 3.61 -4.55 0.02
N TYR A 124 2.40 -5.11 -0.03
CA TYR A 124 1.23 -4.49 -0.64
C TYR A 124 0.13 -4.30 0.40
N PRO A 125 -0.10 -3.07 0.88
CA PRO A 125 -1.16 -2.77 1.85
C PRO A 125 -2.54 -2.78 1.21
N ALA A 126 -3.57 -2.59 2.02
CA ALA A 126 -4.89 -2.25 1.51
C ALA A 126 -4.80 -0.95 0.70
N MET A 127 -5.42 -0.92 -0.48
CA MET A 127 -5.20 0.16 -1.44
C MET A 127 -6.49 0.57 -2.12
N ALA A 128 -6.67 1.88 -2.30
CA ALA A 128 -7.67 2.45 -3.20
C ALA A 128 -6.96 3.37 -4.19
N LEU A 129 -7.44 3.40 -5.43
CA LEU A 129 -6.97 4.30 -6.46
C LEU A 129 -8.17 4.85 -7.22
N VAL A 130 -8.29 6.16 -7.28
CA VAL A 130 -9.41 6.84 -7.92
C VAL A 130 -8.93 8.00 -8.78
N GLN A 131 -9.66 8.27 -9.86
CA GLN A 131 -9.46 9.48 -10.62
C GLN A 131 -10.19 10.64 -9.97
N VAL A 132 -9.51 11.78 -9.89
CA VAL A 132 -10.07 13.04 -9.41
C VAL A 132 -10.07 14.08 -10.53
N VAL A 133 -10.94 15.09 -10.41
CA VAL A 133 -11.05 16.14 -11.43
C VAL A 133 -9.77 16.97 -11.52
N ARG A 134 -9.15 17.28 -10.38
CA ARG A 134 -7.88 18.02 -10.26
C ARG A 134 -7.31 17.87 -8.86
N LEU A 135 -6.05 18.20 -8.71
CA LEU A 135 -5.35 18.36 -7.43
C LEU A 135 -5.17 19.84 -7.13
N VAL A 136 -4.81 20.17 -5.88
CA VAL A 136 -4.54 21.56 -5.47
C VAL A 136 -3.40 22.15 -6.28
N GLU A 137 -2.29 21.41 -6.41
CA GLU A 137 -1.22 21.76 -7.33
C GLU A 137 -1.62 21.37 -8.76
N LYS A 138 -1.75 22.37 -9.63
CA LYS A 138 -2.28 22.17 -11.00
C LYS A 138 -1.41 21.28 -11.87
N ALA A 139 -0.11 21.26 -11.65
CA ALA A 139 0.83 20.46 -12.41
C ALA A 139 1.01 19.07 -11.82
N ALA A 140 0.47 18.80 -10.63
CA ALA A 140 0.49 17.47 -10.03
C ALA A 140 -0.46 16.53 -10.78
N ARG A 141 0.03 15.32 -11.07
CA ARG A 141 -0.71 14.28 -11.76
C ARG A 141 -1.13 13.14 -10.83
N VAL A 142 -0.56 13.11 -9.64
CA VAL A 142 -0.82 12.13 -8.60
C VAL A 142 -0.65 12.74 -7.23
N GLU A 143 -1.48 12.31 -6.31
CA GLU A 143 -1.35 12.56 -4.87
C GLU A 143 -1.60 11.25 -4.14
N ILE A 144 -0.79 10.93 -3.15
CA ILE A 144 -0.87 9.66 -2.42
C ILE A 144 -0.84 9.94 -0.93
N GLU A 145 -1.73 9.31 -0.17
CA GLU A 145 -1.70 9.31 1.30
C GLU A 145 -1.44 7.91 1.82
N ALA A 146 -0.80 7.81 2.97
CA ALA A 146 -0.39 6.55 3.58
C ALA A 146 -0.77 6.47 5.05
N THR A 147 -1.10 5.27 5.50
CA THR A 147 -1.23 4.91 6.90
C THR A 147 -0.32 3.73 7.20
N ALA A 148 0.47 3.85 8.25
CA ALA A 148 1.30 2.77 8.79
C ALA A 148 0.94 2.50 10.24
N VAL A 149 1.19 1.29 10.71
CA VAL A 149 1.05 0.88 12.12
C VAL A 149 2.36 0.22 12.55
N ILE A 150 3.05 0.87 13.49
CA ILE A 150 4.28 0.34 14.07
C ILE A 150 3.90 -0.54 15.26
N PRO A 151 4.25 -1.83 15.26
CA PRO A 151 4.01 -2.73 16.39
C PRO A 151 4.62 -2.18 17.70
N ARG A 152 3.99 -2.50 18.81
CA ARG A 152 4.50 -2.18 20.18
C ARG A 152 5.55 -3.18 20.61
#